data_cede0e2682fa40f05c7a2b52f7157ba1
#
_entry.id   cede0e2682fa40f05c7a2b52f7157ba1
#
_cell.length_a   1.000
_cell.length_b   1.000
_cell.length_c   1.000
_cell.angle_alpha   90.00
_cell.angle_beta   90.00
_cell.angle_gamma   90.00
#
_symmetry.space_group_name_H-M   'P 1'
#
loop_
_entity.id
_entity.type
_entity.pdbx_description
1 polymer ?
#
loop_
_entity_poly.entity_id
_entity_poly.type
_entity_poly.pdbx_seq_one_letter_code
_entity_poly.pdbx_strand_id
1 'polypeptide(L)'
;MSGTITGTITLAAFEQLVGQGFNRIPVSRSILADIETPLSTYNKLARGQRSFLFESVQGGERWGRYSIIGLPAKRWLAVSGSILTVYDDDDPVEVIETEDPLSQFDLIRSRYHSAPKADLPVFHGGWVGYFSYDTVRYVESRLTQSAPPDDMALPDLSLMLSEEVVVFDNLAGALTLIINADVSQPNAFEDAIARLDYLEAQLSSVAAPLEPVSLSVSNTREIEQSAQFATDQSTFEGWVGRIKEYILAGDVMQVVPSQRMTLPFNKAPLTLYRALRNLNPSPYLYFVDLGEVQIVGSSPEILVRLEKGEVTVRPIAGTRKRGSNAEEDAALAQELLSDQKEIAEHLMLIDLGRNDVGQIAEPGSVSLTENMVVERYSHVMHIVSNVSAKVREDVGPMDALKATLPAGTLSGAPKVRAMEIIDELETVKRGIYGGAVGYVSWSGEMDTAIAIRTAVIKDKQLRIQAGAGVVADSVPSAEWEETLNKARAMLRAVAMCEG
;
A
#
# COMPACT_ATOMS: atom_id res chain seq x y z
N MET A 1 -29.36 15.46 -17.42
CA MET A 1 -29.46 14.52 -18.55
C MET A 1 -29.20 13.13 -17.98
N SER A 2 -30.18 12.24 -18.06
CA SER A 2 -30.12 10.90 -17.46
C SER A 2 -29.15 10.03 -18.26
N GLY A 3 -27.95 9.86 -17.76
CA GLY A 3 -27.09 8.77 -18.19
C GLY A 3 -27.79 7.44 -17.87
N THR A 4 -27.67 6.46 -18.73
CA THR A 4 -28.32 5.15 -18.61
C THR A 4 -27.92 4.48 -17.30
N ILE A 5 -28.85 4.37 -16.34
CA ILE A 5 -28.65 3.70 -15.06
C ILE A 5 -28.64 2.20 -15.34
N THR A 6 -27.47 1.58 -15.27
CA THR A 6 -27.37 0.10 -15.33
C THR A 6 -27.10 -0.43 -13.93
N GLY A 7 -27.90 -1.39 -13.48
CA GLY A 7 -27.47 -2.36 -12.50
C GLY A 7 -27.93 -2.24 -11.05
N THR A 8 -28.95 -1.48 -10.71
CA THR A 8 -29.50 -1.58 -9.34
C THR A 8 -30.23 -2.91 -9.17
N ILE A 9 -29.84 -3.70 -8.17
CA ILE A 9 -30.52 -4.96 -7.80
C ILE A 9 -31.99 -4.66 -7.44
N THR A 10 -32.92 -5.55 -7.78
CA THR A 10 -34.33 -5.42 -7.37
C THR A 10 -34.50 -5.88 -5.93
N LEU A 11 -35.57 -5.40 -5.24
CA LEU A 11 -35.89 -5.86 -3.89
C LEU A 11 -36.04 -7.39 -3.82
N ALA A 12 -36.74 -8.00 -4.78
CA ALA A 12 -36.91 -9.46 -4.81
C ALA A 12 -35.58 -10.24 -4.94
N ALA A 13 -34.62 -9.73 -5.74
CA ALA A 13 -33.29 -10.34 -5.84
C ALA A 13 -32.45 -10.08 -4.57
N PHE A 14 -32.61 -8.95 -3.91
CA PHE A 14 -32.00 -8.65 -2.62
C PHE A 14 -32.50 -9.64 -1.55
N GLU A 15 -33.83 -9.81 -1.40
CA GLU A 15 -34.42 -10.76 -0.46
C GLU A 15 -34.01 -12.21 -0.73
N GLN A 16 -33.85 -12.58 -2.00
CA GLN A 16 -33.33 -13.89 -2.38
C GLN A 16 -31.90 -14.10 -1.84
N LEU A 17 -31.03 -13.10 -1.96
CA LEU A 17 -29.63 -13.17 -1.44
C LEU A 17 -29.61 -13.23 0.09
N VAL A 18 -30.49 -12.48 0.78
CA VAL A 18 -30.69 -12.63 2.23
C VAL A 18 -31.06 -14.07 2.59
N GLY A 19 -32.00 -14.67 1.86
CA GLY A 19 -32.42 -16.07 2.04
C GLY A 19 -31.28 -17.09 1.80
N GLN A 20 -30.26 -16.74 1.05
CA GLN A 20 -29.05 -17.56 0.84
C GLN A 20 -28.00 -17.42 1.96
N GLY A 21 -28.23 -16.55 2.93
CA GLY A 21 -27.36 -16.37 4.11
C GLY A 21 -26.27 -15.31 3.94
N PHE A 22 -26.32 -14.48 2.89
CA PHE A 22 -25.43 -13.32 2.78
C PHE A 22 -25.86 -12.24 3.76
N ASN A 23 -24.88 -11.62 4.43
CA ASN A 23 -25.13 -10.54 5.39
C ASN A 23 -24.62 -9.17 4.91
N ARG A 24 -23.93 -9.12 3.76
CA ARG A 24 -23.57 -7.92 3.03
C ARG A 24 -24.00 -8.07 1.59
N ILE A 25 -24.91 -7.20 1.13
CA ILE A 25 -25.43 -7.28 -0.24
C ILE A 25 -25.08 -5.98 -0.97
N PRO A 26 -24.27 -6.05 -2.05
CA PRO A 26 -23.90 -4.87 -2.79
C PRO A 26 -25.06 -4.32 -3.61
N VAL A 27 -25.50 -3.13 -3.26
CA VAL A 27 -26.44 -2.31 -4.03
C VAL A 27 -25.64 -1.24 -4.75
N SER A 28 -25.68 -1.20 -6.08
CA SER A 28 -24.78 -0.37 -6.86
C SER A 28 -25.49 0.41 -7.94
N ARG A 29 -24.89 1.53 -8.35
CA ARG A 29 -25.34 2.38 -9.44
C ARG A 29 -24.14 2.87 -10.23
N SER A 30 -24.15 2.64 -11.55
CA SER A 30 -23.09 3.14 -12.44
C SER A 30 -23.59 4.37 -13.19
N ILE A 31 -22.73 5.38 -13.25
CA ILE A 31 -22.97 6.66 -13.94
C ILE A 31 -21.78 7.00 -14.83
N LEU A 32 -21.97 7.84 -15.81
CA LEU A 32 -20.90 8.32 -16.68
C LEU A 32 -19.97 9.26 -15.89
N ALA A 33 -18.67 9.01 -15.98
CA ALA A 33 -17.64 9.77 -15.28
C ALA A 33 -16.91 10.77 -16.22
N ASP A 34 -17.68 11.52 -17.02
CA ASP A 34 -17.14 12.43 -18.05
C ASP A 34 -16.63 13.76 -17.50
N ILE A 35 -17.11 14.19 -16.33
CA ILE A 35 -16.72 15.45 -15.69
C ILE A 35 -16.10 15.28 -14.30
N GLU A 36 -16.13 14.07 -13.74
CA GLU A 36 -15.55 13.76 -12.44
C GLU A 36 -14.18 13.07 -12.57
N THR A 37 -13.31 13.35 -11.61
CA THR A 37 -12.05 12.64 -11.42
C THR A 37 -12.06 11.90 -10.07
N PRO A 38 -11.24 10.87 -9.85
CA PRO A 38 -11.15 10.24 -8.53
C PRO A 38 -10.91 11.26 -7.41
N LEU A 39 -10.04 12.24 -7.63
CA LEU A 39 -9.76 13.29 -6.64
C LEU A 39 -10.94 14.23 -6.41
N SER A 40 -11.66 14.66 -7.45
CA SER A 40 -12.84 15.53 -7.28
C SER A 40 -13.97 14.79 -6.55
N THR A 41 -14.15 13.52 -6.86
CA THR A 41 -15.12 12.65 -6.20
C THR A 41 -14.76 12.39 -4.74
N TYR A 42 -13.48 12.09 -4.44
CA TYR A 42 -13.02 11.99 -3.05
C TYR A 42 -13.33 13.30 -2.28
N ASN A 43 -13.01 14.45 -2.87
CA ASN A 43 -13.26 15.75 -2.25
C ASN A 43 -14.75 16.05 -2.01
N LYS A 44 -15.65 15.50 -2.82
CA LYS A 44 -17.10 15.68 -2.68
C LYS A 44 -17.74 14.69 -1.71
N LEU A 45 -17.32 13.42 -1.75
CA LEU A 45 -18.02 12.32 -1.10
C LEU A 45 -17.30 11.73 0.13
N ALA A 46 -15.98 11.75 0.13
CA ALA A 46 -15.18 10.93 1.06
C ALA A 46 -14.35 11.76 2.05
N ARG A 47 -14.53 13.08 2.14
CA ARG A 47 -13.83 13.90 3.13
C ARG A 47 -14.24 13.52 4.54
N GLY A 48 -13.29 13.02 5.30
CA GLY A 48 -13.49 12.62 6.70
C GLY A 48 -12.49 11.57 7.12
N GLN A 49 -12.46 11.30 8.39
CA GLN A 49 -11.62 10.24 8.95
C GLN A 49 -12.09 8.87 8.48
N ARG A 50 -11.16 7.93 8.45
CA ARG A 50 -11.39 6.54 8.02
C ARG A 50 -11.93 6.44 6.59
N SER A 51 -11.25 7.15 5.70
CA SER A 51 -11.52 7.16 4.27
C SER A 51 -10.23 6.95 3.48
N PHE A 52 -10.33 6.58 2.21
CA PHE A 52 -9.15 6.40 1.38
C PHE A 52 -9.40 6.71 -0.09
N LEU A 53 -8.31 6.98 -0.79
CA LEU A 53 -8.24 7.09 -2.24
C LEU A 53 -7.06 6.24 -2.74
N PHE A 54 -7.34 5.22 -3.53
CA PHE A 54 -6.37 4.42 -4.25
C PHE A 54 -6.47 4.70 -5.73
N GLU A 55 -5.36 5.09 -6.34
CA GLU A 55 -5.26 5.29 -7.78
C GLU A 55 -4.09 4.50 -8.35
N SER A 56 -4.24 3.96 -9.54
CA SER A 56 -3.15 3.45 -10.34
C SER A 56 -3.02 4.32 -11.58
N VAL A 57 -1.93 5.04 -11.71
CA VAL A 57 -1.73 6.03 -12.79
C VAL A 57 -0.80 5.49 -13.88
N GLN A 58 -0.10 4.38 -13.61
CA GLN A 58 0.80 3.71 -14.54
C GLN A 58 0.55 2.20 -14.55
N GLY A 59 0.78 1.57 -15.70
CA GLY A 59 0.62 0.11 -15.82
C GLY A 59 -0.39 -0.34 -16.88
N GLY A 60 -0.92 0.58 -17.69
CA GLY A 60 -1.81 0.29 -18.82
C GLY A 60 -3.13 -0.39 -18.38
N GLU A 61 -3.74 -1.15 -19.29
CA GLU A 61 -5.05 -1.79 -19.09
C GLU A 61 -5.08 -2.82 -17.95
N ARG A 62 -3.91 -3.36 -17.58
CA ARG A 62 -3.81 -4.48 -16.64
C ARG A 62 -3.67 -4.03 -15.18
N TRP A 63 -2.99 -2.91 -14.93
CA TRP A 63 -2.64 -2.45 -13.58
C TRP A 63 -3.28 -1.11 -13.20
N GLY A 64 -3.67 -0.29 -14.18
CA GLY A 64 -4.15 1.08 -14.02
C GLY A 64 -5.64 1.29 -14.28
N ARG A 65 -6.43 0.20 -14.38
CA ARG A 65 -7.82 0.29 -14.81
C ARG A 65 -8.72 0.96 -13.78
N TYR A 66 -8.55 0.66 -12.51
CA TYR A 66 -9.47 1.12 -11.47
C TYR A 66 -8.84 2.14 -10.54
N SER A 67 -9.63 3.16 -10.16
CA SER A 67 -9.37 4.00 -9.00
C SER A 67 -10.48 3.76 -7.99
N ILE A 68 -10.12 3.63 -6.71
CA ILE A 68 -11.04 3.18 -5.65
C ILE A 68 -11.06 4.22 -4.54
N ILE A 69 -12.26 4.62 -4.14
CA ILE A 69 -12.51 5.56 -3.06
C ILE A 69 -13.35 4.86 -2.00
N GLY A 70 -12.87 4.80 -0.77
CA GLY A 70 -13.68 4.43 0.38
C GLY A 70 -14.24 5.66 1.07
N LEU A 71 -15.53 5.67 1.30
CA LEU A 71 -16.20 6.70 2.08
C LEU A 71 -15.88 6.51 3.56
N PRO A 72 -16.10 7.53 4.42
CA PRO A 72 -15.83 7.44 5.84
C PRO A 72 -16.46 6.21 6.50
N ALA A 73 -15.62 5.32 7.00
CA ALA A 73 -16.04 4.08 7.65
C ALA A 73 -16.31 4.33 9.13
N LYS A 74 -17.36 3.71 9.67
CA LYS A 74 -17.66 3.72 11.09
C LYS A 74 -16.90 2.65 11.85
N ARG A 75 -16.83 1.45 11.26
CA ARG A 75 -16.16 0.31 11.88
C ARG A 75 -14.71 0.19 11.43
N TRP A 76 -13.83 -0.03 12.40
CA TRP A 76 -12.42 -0.23 12.15
C TRP A 76 -11.82 -1.10 13.26
N LEU A 77 -10.61 -1.58 13.04
CA LEU A 77 -9.85 -2.31 14.05
C LEU A 77 -8.39 -1.88 14.07
N ALA A 78 -7.76 -2.07 15.22
CA ALA A 78 -6.34 -1.88 15.42
C ALA A 78 -5.76 -2.98 16.29
N VAL A 79 -4.48 -3.29 16.06
CA VAL A 79 -3.70 -4.20 16.89
C VAL A 79 -2.49 -3.46 17.44
N SER A 80 -2.28 -3.57 18.74
CA SER A 80 -1.09 -3.07 19.42
C SER A 80 -0.58 -4.16 20.38
N GLY A 81 0.57 -4.73 20.08
CA GLY A 81 1.08 -5.89 20.79
C GLY A 81 0.09 -7.07 20.73
N SER A 82 -0.30 -7.62 21.87
CA SER A 82 -1.25 -8.75 21.95
C SER A 82 -2.73 -8.33 21.95
N ILE A 83 -3.04 -7.04 21.84
CA ILE A 83 -4.41 -6.53 21.94
C ILE A 83 -4.95 -6.15 20.57
N LEU A 84 -6.00 -6.83 20.13
CA LEU A 84 -6.82 -6.46 18.99
C LEU A 84 -8.10 -5.79 19.50
N THR A 85 -8.36 -4.57 19.06
CA THR A 85 -9.57 -3.83 19.39
C THR A 85 -10.38 -3.51 18.15
N VAL A 86 -11.67 -3.82 18.16
CA VAL A 86 -12.64 -3.41 17.15
C VAL A 86 -13.41 -2.21 17.67
N TYR A 87 -13.56 -1.21 16.83
CA TYR A 87 -14.26 0.04 17.15
C TYR A 87 -15.50 0.21 16.26
N ASP A 88 -16.49 0.89 16.81
CA ASP A 88 -17.63 1.46 16.07
C ASP A 88 -17.60 2.98 16.32
N ASP A 89 -17.37 3.77 15.28
CA ASP A 89 -16.86 5.15 15.37
C ASP A 89 -15.58 5.20 16.24
N ASP A 90 -15.61 5.82 17.42
CA ASP A 90 -14.47 5.90 18.36
C ASP A 90 -14.66 5.00 19.60
N ASP A 91 -15.78 4.31 19.71
CA ASP A 91 -16.08 3.45 20.85
C ASP A 91 -15.53 2.02 20.63
N PRO A 92 -14.74 1.47 21.57
CA PRO A 92 -14.30 0.09 21.50
C PRO A 92 -15.49 -0.85 21.79
N VAL A 93 -15.84 -1.68 20.79
CA VAL A 93 -16.96 -2.63 20.89
C VAL A 93 -16.53 -4.08 21.14
N GLU A 94 -15.29 -4.40 20.82
CA GLU A 94 -14.72 -5.72 21.06
C GLU A 94 -13.22 -5.58 21.33
N VAL A 95 -12.73 -6.19 22.43
CA VAL A 95 -11.30 -6.20 22.80
C VAL A 95 -10.89 -7.65 22.98
N ILE A 96 -9.89 -8.09 22.24
CA ILE A 96 -9.42 -9.47 22.18
C ILE A 96 -7.93 -9.49 22.51
N GLU A 97 -7.54 -10.23 23.54
CA GLU A 97 -6.15 -10.53 23.81
C GLU A 97 -5.76 -11.81 23.05
N THR A 98 -4.72 -11.74 22.24
CA THR A 98 -4.29 -12.85 21.38
C THR A 98 -2.80 -12.76 21.05
N GLU A 99 -2.15 -13.92 20.94
CA GLU A 99 -0.76 -14.01 20.45
C GLU A 99 -0.67 -14.08 18.92
N ASP A 100 -1.77 -14.41 18.23
CA ASP A 100 -1.87 -14.40 16.74
C ASP A 100 -3.00 -13.47 16.27
N PRO A 101 -2.75 -12.15 16.25
CA PRO A 101 -3.76 -11.18 15.83
C PRO A 101 -4.10 -11.27 14.33
N LEU A 102 -3.24 -11.84 13.51
CA LEU A 102 -3.52 -12.03 12.07
C LEU A 102 -4.58 -13.11 11.85
N SER A 103 -4.47 -14.25 12.52
CA SER A 103 -5.51 -15.28 12.50
C SER A 103 -6.80 -14.79 13.15
N GLN A 104 -6.70 -13.97 14.21
CA GLN A 104 -7.87 -13.37 14.83
C GLN A 104 -8.57 -12.37 13.90
N PHE A 105 -7.82 -11.61 13.11
CA PHE A 105 -8.40 -10.76 12.07
C PHE A 105 -9.14 -11.58 11.01
N ASP A 106 -8.60 -12.72 10.56
CA ASP A 106 -9.30 -13.60 9.61
C ASP A 106 -10.63 -14.13 10.18
N LEU A 107 -10.68 -14.45 11.48
CA LEU A 107 -11.93 -14.81 12.16
C LEU A 107 -12.95 -13.67 12.18
N ILE A 108 -12.50 -12.43 12.40
CA ILE A 108 -13.37 -11.25 12.34
C ILE A 108 -13.86 -11.02 10.91
N ARG A 109 -12.96 -11.08 9.92
CA ARG A 109 -13.29 -10.92 8.51
C ARG A 109 -14.32 -11.97 8.04
N SER A 110 -14.18 -13.20 8.49
CA SER A 110 -15.08 -14.28 8.13
C SER A 110 -16.53 -14.14 8.64
N ARG A 111 -16.79 -13.17 9.51
CA ARG A 111 -18.15 -12.82 9.94
C ARG A 111 -18.97 -12.10 8.85
N TYR A 112 -18.28 -11.58 7.82
CA TYR A 112 -18.87 -10.80 6.74
C TYR A 112 -18.97 -11.66 5.47
N HIS A 113 -20.19 -12.00 5.08
CA HIS A 113 -20.52 -12.80 3.91
C HIS A 113 -21.15 -11.92 2.86
N SER A 114 -20.36 -11.40 1.93
CA SER A 114 -20.88 -10.55 0.86
C SER A 114 -21.39 -11.40 -0.31
N ALA A 115 -22.54 -10.98 -0.85
CA ALA A 115 -23.09 -11.60 -2.04
C ALA A 115 -22.20 -11.32 -3.27
N PRO A 116 -21.87 -12.35 -4.09
CA PRO A 116 -21.09 -12.17 -5.29
C PRO A 116 -21.88 -11.37 -6.34
N LYS A 117 -21.21 -10.47 -7.05
CA LYS A 117 -21.77 -9.70 -8.15
C LYS A 117 -20.78 -9.61 -9.29
N ALA A 118 -21.03 -10.34 -10.37
CA ALA A 118 -20.10 -10.55 -11.48
C ALA A 118 -19.72 -9.27 -12.26
N ASP A 119 -20.55 -8.23 -12.19
CA ASP A 119 -20.35 -6.95 -12.87
C ASP A 119 -19.61 -5.91 -12.01
N LEU A 120 -19.27 -6.24 -10.76
CA LEU A 120 -18.47 -5.39 -9.91
C LEU A 120 -16.97 -5.72 -10.00
N PRO A 121 -16.10 -4.72 -9.74
CA PRO A 121 -14.65 -4.97 -9.64
C PRO A 121 -14.34 -5.89 -8.45
N VAL A 122 -13.12 -6.48 -8.48
CA VAL A 122 -12.63 -7.39 -7.43
C VAL A 122 -12.79 -6.78 -6.03
N PHE A 123 -12.39 -5.52 -5.87
CA PHE A 123 -12.68 -4.80 -4.64
C PHE A 123 -13.93 -3.93 -4.78
N HIS A 124 -14.98 -4.33 -4.10
CA HIS A 124 -16.24 -3.59 -3.96
C HIS A 124 -16.63 -3.40 -2.50
N GLY A 125 -15.69 -3.61 -1.58
CA GLY A 125 -15.78 -3.48 -0.14
C GLY A 125 -14.94 -4.52 0.59
N GLY A 126 -14.70 -4.31 1.87
CA GLY A 126 -13.83 -5.14 2.70
C GLY A 126 -12.99 -4.29 3.65
N TRP A 127 -11.84 -4.78 4.04
CA TRP A 127 -10.95 -4.15 4.98
C TRP A 127 -9.81 -3.40 4.28
N VAL A 128 -9.55 -2.16 4.68
CA VAL A 128 -8.55 -1.27 4.05
C VAL A 128 -7.71 -0.59 5.10
N GLY A 129 -6.41 -0.53 4.88
CA GLY A 129 -5.50 0.16 5.78
C GLY A 129 -4.06 -0.30 5.62
N TYR A 130 -3.38 -0.55 6.73
CA TYR A 130 -1.99 -0.99 6.70
C TYR A 130 -1.71 -2.12 7.68
N PHE A 131 -0.69 -2.90 7.33
CA PHE A 131 0.06 -3.80 8.21
C PHE A 131 1.48 -3.24 8.29
N SER A 132 1.96 -2.90 9.49
CA SER A 132 3.30 -2.34 9.66
C SER A 132 4.39 -3.37 9.35
N TYR A 133 5.63 -2.92 9.17
CA TYR A 133 6.79 -3.81 9.14
C TYR A 133 6.84 -4.69 10.40
N ASP A 134 6.50 -4.11 11.55
CA ASP A 134 6.54 -4.80 12.84
C ASP A 134 5.51 -5.94 12.98
N THR A 135 4.53 -6.03 12.07
CA THR A 135 3.61 -7.18 11.96
C THR A 135 4.36 -8.50 11.76
N VAL A 136 5.58 -8.48 11.20
CA VAL A 136 6.43 -9.67 11.09
C VAL A 136 6.73 -10.32 12.43
N ARG A 137 6.69 -9.58 13.54
CA ARG A 137 6.98 -10.09 14.89
C ARG A 137 5.93 -11.07 15.40
N TYR A 138 4.73 -11.07 14.81
CA TYR A 138 3.69 -12.08 15.05
C TYR A 138 3.94 -13.38 14.29
N VAL A 139 4.85 -13.37 13.30
CA VAL A 139 5.20 -14.52 12.46
C VAL A 139 6.55 -15.09 12.87
N GLU A 140 7.55 -14.21 13.06
CA GLU A 140 8.94 -14.58 13.37
C GLU A 140 9.24 -14.38 14.86
N SER A 141 9.11 -15.44 15.65
CA SER A 141 9.32 -15.41 17.11
C SER A 141 10.71 -14.89 17.53
N ARG A 142 11.71 -15.05 16.68
CA ARG A 142 13.10 -14.57 16.92
C ARG A 142 13.16 -13.03 16.98
N LEU A 143 12.21 -12.31 16.38
CA LEU A 143 12.17 -10.86 16.35
C LEU A 143 11.29 -10.24 17.45
N THR A 144 10.63 -11.06 18.25
CA THR A 144 9.64 -10.56 19.24
C THR A 144 10.27 -9.64 20.30
N GLN A 145 11.52 -9.90 20.69
CA GLN A 145 12.19 -9.17 21.79
C GLN A 145 13.29 -8.20 21.29
N SER A 146 13.58 -8.17 20.00
CA SER A 146 14.66 -7.36 19.42
C SER A 146 14.20 -6.01 18.90
N ALA A 147 12.90 -5.70 19.00
CA ALA A 147 12.34 -4.47 18.42
C ALA A 147 13.01 -3.20 18.97
N PRO A 148 13.44 -2.28 18.09
CA PRO A 148 13.89 -0.95 18.49
C PRO A 148 12.78 -0.17 19.22
N PRO A 149 13.13 0.94 19.91
CA PRO A 149 12.15 1.82 20.56
C PRO A 149 11.07 2.34 19.60
N ASP A 150 9.83 2.37 20.06
CA ASP A 150 8.70 2.93 19.32
C ASP A 150 8.52 4.41 19.66
N ASP A 151 8.83 5.31 18.73
CA ASP A 151 8.70 6.76 18.90
C ASP A 151 7.44 7.34 18.24
N MET A 152 6.69 6.53 17.50
CA MET A 152 5.45 6.95 16.84
C MET A 152 4.20 6.51 17.59
N ALA A 153 4.29 5.46 18.38
CA ALA A 153 3.17 4.84 19.10
C ALA A 153 1.98 4.58 18.16
N LEU A 154 2.25 3.94 17.02
CA LEU A 154 1.24 3.52 16.05
C LEU A 154 0.86 2.06 16.30
N PRO A 155 -0.39 1.67 16.04
CA PRO A 155 -0.77 0.27 16.00
C PRO A 155 0.11 -0.52 15.02
N ASP A 156 0.35 -1.80 15.31
CA ASP A 156 1.09 -2.69 14.39
C ASP A 156 0.29 -2.96 13.11
N LEU A 157 -1.04 -2.91 13.18
CA LEU A 157 -1.93 -2.83 12.04
C LEU A 157 -3.18 -2.01 12.37
N SER A 158 -3.73 -1.33 11.37
CA SER A 158 -5.00 -0.61 11.49
C SER A 158 -5.77 -0.70 10.17
N LEU A 159 -7.01 -1.21 10.25
CA LEU A 159 -7.85 -1.50 9.11
C LEU A 159 -9.25 -0.94 9.33
N MET A 160 -9.79 -0.21 8.36
CA MET A 160 -11.17 0.25 8.33
C MET A 160 -12.04 -0.71 7.52
N LEU A 161 -13.29 -0.90 7.94
CA LEU A 161 -14.29 -1.69 7.23
C LEU A 161 -15.00 -0.81 6.21
N SER A 162 -14.64 -0.95 4.94
CA SER A 162 -15.16 -0.16 3.83
C SER A 162 -16.43 -0.81 3.27
N GLU A 163 -17.59 -0.32 3.69
CA GLU A 163 -18.90 -0.77 3.23
C GLU A 163 -19.48 0.12 2.13
N GLU A 164 -19.03 1.37 2.03
CA GLU A 164 -19.40 2.32 0.99
C GLU A 164 -18.17 2.62 0.11
N VAL A 165 -18.25 2.30 -1.17
CA VAL A 165 -17.13 2.38 -2.10
C VAL A 165 -17.56 3.08 -3.39
N VAL A 166 -16.67 3.89 -3.95
CA VAL A 166 -16.80 4.44 -5.29
C VAL A 166 -15.66 3.92 -6.15
N VAL A 167 -15.98 3.32 -7.28
CA VAL A 167 -14.97 2.78 -8.19
C VAL A 167 -15.07 3.47 -9.53
N PHE A 168 -13.95 4.03 -9.98
CA PHE A 168 -13.77 4.50 -11.33
C PHE A 168 -13.21 3.37 -12.20
N ASP A 169 -13.87 3.05 -13.29
CA ASP A 169 -13.28 2.31 -14.41
C ASP A 169 -12.71 3.33 -15.41
N ASN A 170 -11.42 3.58 -15.31
CA ASN A 170 -10.72 4.56 -16.13
C ASN A 170 -10.76 4.20 -17.63
N LEU A 171 -10.90 2.90 -17.95
CA LEU A 171 -10.99 2.43 -19.33
C LEU A 171 -12.40 2.64 -19.88
N ALA A 172 -13.43 2.36 -19.10
CA ALA A 172 -14.83 2.51 -19.51
C ALA A 172 -15.34 3.97 -19.38
N GLY A 173 -14.62 4.84 -18.67
CA GLY A 173 -15.08 6.20 -18.35
C GLY A 173 -16.35 6.20 -17.48
N ALA A 174 -16.45 5.23 -16.59
CA ALA A 174 -17.60 5.01 -15.73
C ALA A 174 -17.22 5.10 -14.25
N LEU A 175 -18.16 5.58 -13.45
CA LEU A 175 -18.11 5.62 -11.99
C LEU A 175 -19.22 4.76 -11.42
N THR A 176 -18.89 3.86 -10.51
CA THR A 176 -19.86 3.00 -9.83
C THR A 176 -19.90 3.32 -8.35
N LEU A 177 -21.05 3.74 -7.85
CA LEU A 177 -21.36 3.87 -6.43
C LEU A 177 -21.80 2.50 -5.91
N ILE A 178 -21.27 2.06 -4.77
CA ILE A 178 -21.51 0.74 -4.19
C ILE A 178 -21.79 0.90 -2.70
N ILE A 179 -22.94 0.43 -2.25
CA ILE A 179 -23.33 0.34 -0.85
C ILE A 179 -23.48 -1.15 -0.51
N ASN A 180 -22.64 -1.66 0.38
CA ASN A 180 -22.76 -3.02 0.89
C ASN A 180 -23.76 -3.02 2.04
N ALA A 181 -25.03 -3.23 1.73
CA ALA A 181 -26.13 -3.15 2.69
C ALA A 181 -25.99 -4.23 3.78
N ASP A 182 -26.03 -3.83 5.04
CA ASP A 182 -26.04 -4.72 6.20
C ASP A 182 -27.45 -5.24 6.44
N VAL A 183 -27.69 -6.50 6.14
CA VAL A 183 -29.03 -7.11 6.26
C VAL A 183 -29.52 -7.24 7.71
N SER A 184 -28.67 -7.02 8.71
CA SER A 184 -29.07 -6.96 10.12
C SER A 184 -29.83 -5.67 10.46
N GLN A 185 -29.72 -4.65 9.62
CA GLN A 185 -30.42 -3.38 9.80
C GLN A 185 -31.85 -3.44 9.23
N PRO A 186 -32.83 -2.86 9.93
CA PRO A 186 -34.16 -2.73 9.34
C PRO A 186 -34.09 -1.80 8.11
N ASN A 187 -34.86 -2.15 7.05
CA ASN A 187 -34.90 -1.39 5.79
C ASN A 187 -33.56 -1.29 5.03
N ALA A 188 -32.67 -2.28 5.19
CA ALA A 188 -31.32 -2.26 4.61
C ALA A 188 -31.31 -1.97 3.09
N PHE A 189 -32.30 -2.45 2.34
CA PHE A 189 -32.41 -2.19 0.90
C PHE A 189 -32.82 -0.75 0.61
N GLU A 190 -33.89 -0.27 1.25
CA GLU A 190 -34.41 1.08 1.07
C GLU A 190 -33.38 2.14 1.50
N ASP A 191 -32.67 1.90 2.60
CA ASP A 191 -31.61 2.78 3.11
C ASP A 191 -30.43 2.80 2.13
N ALA A 192 -30.05 1.67 1.54
CA ALA A 192 -29.01 1.64 0.52
C ALA A 192 -29.40 2.40 -0.74
N ILE A 193 -30.64 2.29 -1.20
CA ILE A 193 -31.15 3.08 -2.35
C ILE A 193 -31.13 4.59 -2.02
N ALA A 194 -31.68 4.98 -0.87
CA ALA A 194 -31.68 6.36 -0.44
C ALA A 194 -30.25 6.93 -0.31
N ARG A 195 -29.30 6.10 0.15
CA ARG A 195 -27.89 6.48 0.24
C ARG A 195 -27.28 6.69 -1.15
N LEU A 196 -27.57 5.82 -2.12
CA LEU A 196 -27.12 6.01 -3.51
C LEU A 196 -27.69 7.31 -4.11
N ASP A 197 -28.98 7.60 -3.89
CA ASP A 197 -29.61 8.85 -4.36
C ASP A 197 -28.93 10.08 -3.76
N TYR A 198 -28.61 10.03 -2.46
CA TYR A 198 -27.89 11.08 -1.77
C TYR A 198 -26.48 11.28 -2.36
N LEU A 199 -25.70 10.21 -2.56
CA LEU A 199 -24.34 10.28 -3.09
C LEU A 199 -24.33 10.83 -4.54
N GLU A 200 -25.27 10.40 -5.38
CA GLU A 200 -25.42 10.93 -6.74
C GLU A 200 -25.74 12.42 -6.73
N ALA A 201 -26.64 12.87 -5.85
CA ALA A 201 -26.93 14.29 -5.69
C ALA A 201 -25.70 15.09 -5.21
N GLN A 202 -24.89 14.52 -4.30
CA GLN A 202 -23.65 15.16 -3.83
C GLN A 202 -22.59 15.30 -4.94
N LEU A 203 -22.50 14.37 -5.87
CA LEU A 203 -21.61 14.50 -7.03
C LEU A 203 -21.91 15.75 -7.86
N SER A 204 -23.17 16.15 -7.94
CA SER A 204 -23.60 17.38 -8.62
C SER A 204 -23.31 18.66 -7.82
N SER A 205 -22.85 18.55 -6.59
CA SER A 205 -22.54 19.70 -5.73
C SER A 205 -21.20 20.36 -6.09
N VAL A 206 -21.01 21.60 -5.62
CA VAL A 206 -19.72 22.28 -5.74
C VAL A 206 -18.76 21.69 -4.72
N ALA A 207 -17.62 21.19 -5.18
CA ALA A 207 -16.58 20.67 -4.29
C ALA A 207 -16.03 21.78 -3.38
N ALA A 208 -15.68 21.42 -2.15
CA ALA A 208 -15.00 22.35 -1.26
C ALA A 208 -13.63 22.75 -1.84
N PRO A 209 -13.18 23.99 -1.64
CA PRO A 209 -11.90 24.45 -2.15
C PRO A 209 -10.75 23.63 -1.53
N LEU A 210 -9.75 23.33 -2.35
CA LEU A 210 -8.52 22.67 -1.93
C LEU A 210 -7.41 23.71 -1.76
N GLU A 211 -6.49 23.46 -0.84
CA GLU A 211 -5.30 24.31 -0.68
C GLU A 211 -4.48 24.34 -1.99
N PRO A 212 -3.86 25.45 -2.33
CA PRO A 212 -3.04 25.56 -3.53
C PRO A 212 -1.81 24.65 -3.44
N VAL A 213 -1.32 24.20 -4.61
CA VAL A 213 -0.08 23.46 -4.78
C VAL A 213 0.75 24.18 -5.84
N SER A 214 1.98 24.55 -5.50
CA SER A 214 2.90 25.22 -6.42
C SER A 214 3.59 24.20 -7.32
N LEU A 215 3.56 24.40 -8.63
CA LEU A 215 4.27 23.53 -9.57
C LEU A 215 5.76 23.87 -9.72
N SER A 216 6.15 25.06 -9.30
CA SER A 216 7.55 25.49 -9.35
C SER A 216 8.08 25.73 -7.93
N VAL A 217 9.07 24.93 -7.53
CA VAL A 217 9.66 24.97 -6.20
C VAL A 217 11.19 25.08 -6.31
N SER A 218 11.77 25.94 -5.49
CA SER A 218 13.22 26.16 -5.40
C SER A 218 13.82 25.76 -4.05
N ASN A 219 12.98 25.54 -3.03
CA ASN A 219 13.38 25.36 -1.63
C ASN A 219 13.51 23.92 -1.16
N THR A 220 13.48 22.92 -2.06
CA THR A 220 13.57 21.48 -1.67
C THR A 220 14.82 21.18 -0.84
N ARG A 221 15.95 21.84 -1.17
CA ARG A 221 17.21 21.64 -0.43
C ARG A 221 17.16 22.22 0.98
N GLU A 222 16.47 23.34 1.17
CA GLU A 222 16.27 23.96 2.47
C GLU A 222 15.38 23.07 3.35
N ILE A 223 14.34 22.46 2.78
CA ILE A 223 13.47 21.50 3.46
C ILE A 223 14.28 20.26 3.87
N GLU A 224 15.10 19.70 2.98
CA GLU A 224 15.98 18.57 3.29
C GLU A 224 16.92 18.91 4.46
N GLN A 225 17.50 20.10 4.47
CA GLN A 225 18.40 20.57 5.54
C GLN A 225 17.68 20.84 6.87
N SER A 226 16.39 21.16 6.84
CA SER A 226 15.57 21.39 8.04
C SER A 226 15.03 20.10 8.67
N ALA A 227 15.13 18.98 7.95
CA ALA A 227 14.64 17.69 8.43
C ALA A 227 15.45 17.21 9.65
N GLN A 228 14.73 16.67 10.63
CA GLN A 228 15.34 15.97 11.76
C GLN A 228 15.51 14.51 11.40
N PHE A 229 16.75 14.03 11.45
CA PHE A 229 17.07 12.63 11.20
C PHE A 229 17.03 11.83 12.50
N ALA A 230 16.40 10.66 12.48
CA ALA A 230 16.45 9.73 13.61
C ALA A 230 17.85 9.16 13.82
N THR A 231 18.64 9.13 12.75
CA THR A 231 20.05 8.65 12.75
C THR A 231 20.88 9.59 11.90
N ASP A 232 22.02 10.04 12.42
CA ASP A 232 22.94 10.88 11.66
C ASP A 232 23.73 10.10 10.60
N GLN A 233 24.32 10.81 9.64
CA GLN A 233 25.08 10.22 8.54
C GLN A 233 26.22 9.32 9.03
N SER A 234 26.97 9.74 10.03
CA SER A 234 28.15 9.01 10.52
C SER A 234 27.76 7.68 11.15
N THR A 235 26.64 7.65 11.88
CA THR A 235 26.07 6.44 12.46
C THR A 235 25.58 5.49 11.38
N PHE A 236 24.84 6.00 10.38
CA PHE A 236 24.37 5.17 9.25
C PHE A 236 25.55 4.58 8.45
N GLU A 237 26.60 5.39 8.17
CA GLU A 237 27.80 4.92 7.51
C GLU A 237 28.53 3.85 8.34
N GLY A 238 28.52 3.96 9.66
CA GLY A 238 29.00 2.92 10.58
C GLY A 238 28.19 1.62 10.47
N TRP A 239 26.87 1.69 10.32
CA TRP A 239 26.03 0.51 10.07
C TRP A 239 26.40 -0.19 8.76
N VAL A 240 26.63 0.58 7.69
CA VAL A 240 27.09 0.00 6.42
C VAL A 240 28.39 -0.76 6.61
N GLY A 241 29.35 -0.21 7.37
CA GLY A 241 30.58 -0.90 7.73
C GLY A 241 30.33 -2.22 8.48
N ARG A 242 29.47 -2.18 9.49
CA ARG A 242 29.10 -3.34 10.30
C ARG A 242 28.39 -4.43 9.48
N ILE A 243 27.47 -4.05 8.59
CA ILE A 243 26.79 -4.99 7.68
C ILE A 243 27.80 -5.67 6.76
N LYS A 244 28.79 -4.94 6.23
CA LYS A 244 29.86 -5.53 5.41
C LYS A 244 30.68 -6.58 6.18
N GLU A 245 30.90 -6.40 7.48
CA GLU A 245 31.52 -7.42 8.33
C GLU A 245 30.66 -8.69 8.41
N TYR A 246 29.33 -8.56 8.58
CA TYR A 246 28.40 -9.70 8.55
C TYR A 246 28.39 -10.42 7.20
N ILE A 247 28.44 -9.67 6.09
CA ILE A 247 28.53 -10.24 4.74
C ILE A 247 29.84 -11.04 4.57
N LEU A 248 30.97 -10.50 5.00
CA LEU A 248 32.27 -11.17 4.94
C LEU A 248 32.32 -12.39 5.84
N ALA A 249 31.63 -12.39 6.97
CA ALA A 249 31.47 -13.54 7.85
C ALA A 249 30.55 -14.63 7.28
N GLY A 250 29.79 -14.34 6.21
CA GLY A 250 28.85 -15.26 5.57
C GLY A 250 27.48 -15.34 6.25
N ASP A 251 27.15 -14.39 7.13
CA ASP A 251 25.85 -14.33 7.81
C ASP A 251 24.72 -13.95 6.85
N VAL A 252 24.98 -13.00 5.95
CA VAL A 252 24.00 -12.44 5.00
C VAL A 252 24.68 -12.13 3.66
N MET A 253 23.89 -12.04 2.61
CA MET A 253 24.31 -11.54 1.28
C MET A 253 23.99 -10.05 1.11
N GLN A 254 22.87 -9.60 1.69
CA GLN A 254 22.38 -8.23 1.62
C GLN A 254 21.58 -7.90 2.88
N VAL A 255 21.70 -6.65 3.35
CA VAL A 255 20.82 -6.07 4.38
C VAL A 255 20.38 -4.69 3.91
N VAL A 256 19.14 -4.32 4.19
CA VAL A 256 18.58 -3.00 3.81
C VAL A 256 18.33 -2.16 5.07
N PRO A 257 19.37 -1.48 5.61
CA PRO A 257 19.18 -0.51 6.68
C PRO A 257 18.44 0.73 6.16
N SER A 258 17.73 1.40 7.05
CA SER A 258 16.98 2.60 6.69
C SER A 258 17.20 3.74 7.70
N GLN A 259 16.94 4.97 7.26
CA GLN A 259 16.93 6.15 8.10
C GLN A 259 15.61 6.91 7.92
N ARG A 260 15.17 7.60 8.98
CA ARG A 260 13.92 8.35 9.00
C ARG A 260 14.16 9.83 9.17
N MET A 261 13.48 10.62 8.35
CA MET A 261 13.41 12.08 8.41
C MET A 261 12.05 12.50 8.96
N THR A 262 12.04 13.49 9.83
CA THR A 262 10.84 14.11 10.40
C THR A 262 10.84 15.61 10.10
N LEU A 263 9.70 16.11 9.66
CA LEU A 263 9.46 17.51 9.29
C LEU A 263 8.14 17.99 9.91
N PRO A 264 8.04 19.24 10.38
CA PRO A 264 6.73 19.82 10.68
C PRO A 264 5.90 19.94 9.40
N PHE A 265 4.61 19.59 9.47
CA PHE A 265 3.68 19.68 8.32
C PHE A 265 2.32 20.17 8.79
N ASN A 266 1.97 21.41 8.44
CA ASN A 266 0.76 22.08 8.87
C ASN A 266 -0.33 22.20 7.78
N LYS A 267 -0.08 21.63 6.60
CA LYS A 267 -1.05 21.60 5.50
C LYS A 267 -1.97 20.38 5.60
N ALA A 268 -3.10 20.45 4.91
CA ALA A 268 -3.97 19.27 4.80
C ALA A 268 -3.22 18.11 4.12
N PRO A 269 -3.25 16.88 4.66
CA PRO A 269 -2.53 15.74 4.07
C PRO A 269 -2.93 15.44 2.63
N LEU A 270 -4.18 15.70 2.24
CA LEU A 270 -4.65 15.59 0.85
C LEU A 270 -3.90 16.55 -0.10
N THR A 271 -3.39 17.69 0.39
CA THR A 271 -2.57 18.62 -0.40
C THR A 271 -1.24 17.97 -0.78
N LEU A 272 -0.62 17.23 0.15
CA LEU A 272 0.59 16.43 -0.12
C LEU A 272 0.32 15.34 -1.16
N TYR A 273 -0.80 14.62 -1.03
CA TYR A 273 -1.21 13.61 -2.02
C TYR A 273 -1.29 14.20 -3.43
N ARG A 274 -1.90 15.38 -3.58
CA ARG A 274 -2.02 16.07 -4.86
C ARG A 274 -0.67 16.46 -5.46
N ALA A 275 0.24 16.95 -4.64
CA ALA A 275 1.62 17.26 -5.04
C ALA A 275 2.36 16.01 -5.48
N LEU A 276 2.31 14.94 -4.69
CA LEU A 276 2.97 13.67 -4.96
C LEU A 276 2.43 12.98 -6.22
N ARG A 277 1.11 12.97 -6.41
CA ARG A 277 0.43 12.45 -7.60
C ARG A 277 0.93 13.11 -8.90
N ASN A 278 1.23 14.39 -8.84
CA ASN A 278 1.77 15.13 -10.00
C ASN A 278 3.25 14.83 -10.26
N LEU A 279 4.04 14.69 -9.20
CA LEU A 279 5.49 14.49 -9.30
C LEU A 279 5.88 13.05 -9.67
N ASN A 280 5.21 12.10 -9.07
CA ASN A 280 5.62 10.70 -9.09
C ASN A 280 4.42 9.76 -9.33
N PRO A 281 3.86 9.74 -10.54
CA PRO A 281 2.83 8.77 -10.89
C PRO A 281 3.38 7.35 -10.74
N SER A 282 2.60 6.46 -10.12
CA SER A 282 3.01 5.12 -9.71
C SER A 282 1.84 4.13 -9.85
N PRO A 283 2.11 2.82 -9.93
CA PRO A 283 1.06 1.81 -9.89
C PRO A 283 0.21 1.85 -8.62
N TYR A 284 0.80 2.27 -7.49
CA TYR A 284 0.12 2.38 -6.21
C TYR A 284 0.25 3.80 -5.64
N LEU A 285 -0.65 4.66 -6.03
CA LEU A 285 -0.87 5.95 -5.38
C LEU A 285 -1.96 5.80 -4.35
N TYR A 286 -1.69 6.21 -3.13
CA TYR A 286 -2.67 6.12 -2.06
C TYR A 286 -2.65 7.31 -1.11
N PHE A 287 -3.86 7.65 -0.69
CA PHE A 287 -4.15 8.48 0.45
C PHE A 287 -5.05 7.68 1.38
N VAL A 288 -4.62 7.46 2.62
CA VAL A 288 -5.40 6.73 3.64
C VAL A 288 -5.48 7.60 4.87
N ASP A 289 -6.68 7.99 5.25
CA ASP A 289 -6.97 8.73 6.47
C ASP A 289 -7.52 7.76 7.52
N LEU A 290 -6.76 7.50 8.56
CA LEU A 290 -7.15 6.61 9.66
C LEU A 290 -7.54 7.39 10.94
N GLY A 291 -7.80 8.69 10.80
CA GLY A 291 -8.11 9.58 11.91
C GLY A 291 -6.86 10.22 12.49
N GLU A 292 -6.22 9.58 13.45
CA GLU A 292 -5.01 10.11 14.10
C GLU A 292 -3.78 10.13 13.19
N VAL A 293 -3.73 9.25 12.19
CA VAL A 293 -2.64 9.12 11.24
C VAL A 293 -3.15 9.16 9.80
N GLN A 294 -2.46 9.92 8.93
CA GLN A 294 -2.69 9.91 7.50
C GLN A 294 -1.45 9.35 6.79
N ILE A 295 -1.70 8.50 5.80
CA ILE A 295 -0.67 7.85 4.99
C ILE A 295 -0.80 8.36 3.55
N VAL A 296 0.28 8.92 3.04
CA VAL A 296 0.35 9.44 1.66
C VAL A 296 1.51 8.77 0.94
N GLY A 297 1.22 7.98 -0.08
CA GLY A 297 2.27 7.21 -0.74
C GLY A 297 2.14 7.11 -2.25
N SER A 298 3.28 6.86 -2.87
CA SER A 298 3.44 6.56 -4.30
C SER A 298 4.41 5.39 -4.45
N SER A 299 3.91 4.20 -4.10
CA SER A 299 4.72 2.99 -4.13
C SER A 299 4.82 2.40 -5.55
N PRO A 300 6.01 2.07 -6.02
CA PRO A 300 6.18 1.40 -7.29
C PRO A 300 5.95 -0.11 -7.22
N GLU A 301 5.92 -0.68 -6.00
CA GLU A 301 6.11 -2.11 -5.80
C GLU A 301 4.96 -2.75 -5.01
N ILE A 302 4.44 -3.84 -5.57
CA ILE A 302 3.49 -4.72 -4.89
C ILE A 302 4.21 -5.49 -3.79
N LEU A 303 3.59 -5.62 -2.61
CA LEU A 303 4.03 -6.59 -1.62
C LEU A 303 3.50 -7.98 -1.99
N VAL A 304 2.19 -8.11 -2.05
CA VAL A 304 1.53 -9.34 -2.45
C VAL A 304 0.13 -9.05 -3.00
N ARG A 305 -0.23 -9.79 -4.04
CA ARG A 305 -1.61 -9.88 -4.54
C ARG A 305 -2.09 -11.31 -4.46
N LEU A 306 -3.29 -11.50 -3.93
CA LEU A 306 -4.01 -12.76 -3.95
C LEU A 306 -5.34 -12.54 -4.68
N GLU A 307 -5.50 -13.13 -5.85
CA GLU A 307 -6.70 -12.98 -6.67
C GLU A 307 -7.05 -14.31 -7.32
N LYS A 308 -8.30 -14.75 -7.16
CA LYS A 308 -8.83 -16.01 -7.76
C LYS A 308 -7.97 -17.24 -7.47
N GLY A 309 -7.42 -17.32 -6.24
CA GLY A 309 -6.58 -18.44 -5.83
C GLY A 309 -5.16 -18.42 -6.41
N GLU A 310 -4.74 -17.31 -7.00
CA GLU A 310 -3.36 -17.09 -7.46
C GLU A 310 -2.69 -16.01 -6.60
N VAL A 311 -1.52 -16.33 -6.04
CA VAL A 311 -0.66 -15.37 -5.35
C VAL A 311 0.39 -14.83 -6.33
N THR A 312 0.66 -13.53 -6.25
CA THR A 312 1.63 -12.84 -7.09
C THR A 312 2.50 -11.91 -6.26
N VAL A 313 3.82 -11.99 -6.46
CA VAL A 313 4.80 -11.00 -6.01
C VAL A 313 5.58 -10.49 -7.22
N ARG A 314 6.04 -9.25 -7.18
CA ARG A 314 6.65 -8.61 -8.34
C ARG A 314 7.92 -7.87 -7.96
N PRO A 315 9.04 -8.59 -7.83
CA PRO A 315 10.32 -7.96 -7.52
C PRO A 315 10.74 -6.96 -8.60
N ILE A 316 11.20 -5.80 -8.14
CA ILE A 316 11.71 -4.70 -8.95
C ILE A 316 13.11 -4.38 -8.46
N ALA A 317 14.08 -4.38 -9.37
CA ALA A 317 15.46 -3.99 -9.11
C ALA A 317 16.09 -3.28 -10.30
N GLY A 318 17.25 -2.75 -10.10
CA GLY A 318 17.95 -2.00 -11.13
C GLY A 318 17.24 -0.70 -11.53
N THR A 319 17.99 0.36 -11.72
CA THR A 319 17.40 1.65 -12.10
C THR A 319 18.29 2.35 -13.11
N ARG A 320 17.69 2.83 -14.20
CA ARG A 320 18.31 3.79 -15.11
C ARG A 320 17.37 4.96 -15.38
N LYS A 321 17.93 6.12 -15.64
CA LYS A 321 17.15 7.29 -16.08
C LYS A 321 16.57 7.02 -17.47
N ARG A 322 15.49 7.72 -17.80
CA ARG A 322 14.96 7.74 -19.17
C ARG A 322 15.93 8.45 -20.10
N GLY A 323 16.07 7.94 -21.31
CA GLY A 323 16.82 8.60 -22.38
C GLY A 323 16.13 9.86 -22.87
N SER A 324 16.90 10.80 -23.41
CA SER A 324 16.38 12.04 -24.01
C SER A 324 15.64 11.82 -25.33
N ASN A 325 15.82 10.65 -25.94
CA ASN A 325 15.19 10.18 -27.17
C ASN A 325 15.05 8.65 -27.15
N ALA A 326 14.34 8.09 -28.13
CA ALA A 326 14.05 6.66 -28.20
C ALA A 326 15.30 5.77 -28.37
N GLU A 327 16.33 6.26 -29.05
CA GLU A 327 17.58 5.51 -29.25
C GLU A 327 18.39 5.41 -27.94
N GLU A 328 18.54 6.53 -27.25
CA GLU A 328 19.20 6.58 -25.96
C GLU A 328 18.44 5.77 -24.90
N ASP A 329 17.11 5.85 -24.90
CA ASP A 329 16.24 5.08 -24.00
C ASP A 329 16.40 3.56 -24.23
N ALA A 330 16.51 3.13 -25.48
CA ALA A 330 16.77 1.73 -25.83
C ALA A 330 18.19 1.30 -25.43
N ALA A 331 19.20 2.16 -25.60
CA ALA A 331 20.58 1.87 -25.23
C ALA A 331 20.73 1.72 -23.70
N LEU A 332 20.09 2.60 -22.91
CA LEU A 332 20.07 2.53 -21.44
C LEU A 332 19.33 1.27 -20.94
N ALA A 333 18.27 0.86 -21.63
CA ALA A 333 17.57 -0.39 -21.30
C ALA A 333 18.47 -1.62 -21.56
N GLN A 334 19.22 -1.62 -22.65
CA GLN A 334 20.15 -2.70 -22.97
C GLN A 334 21.36 -2.72 -22.02
N GLU A 335 21.88 -1.54 -21.66
CA GLU A 335 22.92 -1.41 -20.64
C GLU A 335 22.45 -2.00 -19.30
N LEU A 336 21.25 -1.63 -18.84
CA LEU A 336 20.66 -2.14 -17.60
C LEU A 336 20.58 -3.68 -17.61
N LEU A 337 20.14 -4.28 -18.70
CA LEU A 337 20.03 -5.74 -18.86
C LEU A 337 21.39 -6.44 -19.05
N SER A 338 22.48 -5.70 -19.25
CA SER A 338 23.83 -6.23 -19.35
C SER A 338 24.69 -6.02 -18.10
N ASP A 339 24.18 -5.22 -17.14
CA ASP A 339 24.87 -4.95 -15.88
C ASP A 339 24.80 -6.16 -14.95
N GLN A 340 25.95 -6.83 -14.77
CA GLN A 340 26.04 -8.07 -14.01
C GLN A 340 25.64 -7.91 -12.54
N LYS A 341 25.88 -6.73 -11.95
CA LYS A 341 25.50 -6.43 -10.57
C LYS A 341 23.99 -6.34 -10.43
N GLU A 342 23.34 -5.55 -11.30
CA GLU A 342 21.87 -5.39 -11.30
C GLU A 342 21.14 -6.71 -11.57
N ILE A 343 21.69 -7.54 -12.50
CA ILE A 343 21.16 -8.87 -12.77
C ILE A 343 21.30 -9.79 -11.56
N ALA A 344 22.47 -9.82 -10.89
CA ALA A 344 22.69 -10.66 -9.73
C ALA A 344 21.77 -10.29 -8.55
N GLU A 345 21.57 -8.98 -8.31
CA GLU A 345 20.61 -8.48 -7.32
C GLU A 345 19.19 -8.90 -7.69
N HIS A 346 18.78 -8.72 -8.94
CA HIS A 346 17.45 -9.08 -9.38
C HIS A 346 17.17 -10.58 -9.29
N LEU A 347 18.14 -11.43 -9.63
CA LEU A 347 18.04 -12.88 -9.46
C LEU A 347 17.83 -13.27 -7.98
N MET A 348 18.54 -12.62 -7.06
CA MET A 348 18.36 -12.83 -5.63
C MET A 348 16.93 -12.47 -5.20
N LEU A 349 16.37 -11.37 -5.69
CA LEU A 349 15.00 -10.97 -5.38
C LEU A 349 13.96 -11.92 -6.00
N ILE A 350 14.19 -12.43 -7.20
CA ILE A 350 13.34 -13.48 -7.81
C ILE A 350 13.36 -14.73 -6.92
N ASP A 351 14.51 -15.19 -6.48
CA ASP A 351 14.63 -16.38 -5.63
C ASP A 351 13.95 -16.16 -4.27
N LEU A 352 14.07 -14.97 -3.68
CA LEU A 352 13.34 -14.60 -2.48
C LEU A 352 11.82 -14.66 -2.72
N GLY A 353 11.32 -14.07 -3.81
CA GLY A 353 9.91 -14.11 -4.17
C GLY A 353 9.41 -15.53 -4.41
N ARG A 354 10.21 -16.39 -5.06
CA ARG A 354 9.88 -17.81 -5.24
C ARG A 354 9.81 -18.56 -3.91
N ASN A 355 10.72 -18.26 -2.99
CA ASN A 355 10.70 -18.83 -1.65
C ASN A 355 9.44 -18.38 -0.88
N ASP A 356 9.11 -17.09 -0.92
CA ASP A 356 7.97 -16.52 -0.22
C ASP A 356 6.65 -17.15 -0.71
N VAL A 357 6.37 -17.11 -2.03
CA VAL A 357 5.15 -17.72 -2.56
C VAL A 357 5.15 -19.24 -2.44
N GLY A 358 6.33 -19.88 -2.48
CA GLY A 358 6.47 -21.33 -2.35
C GLY A 358 5.97 -21.90 -1.02
N GLN A 359 5.97 -21.08 0.04
CA GLN A 359 5.48 -21.50 1.37
C GLN A 359 3.97 -21.82 1.36
N ILE A 360 3.21 -21.17 0.50
CA ILE A 360 1.74 -21.25 0.42
C ILE A 360 1.23 -21.85 -0.88
N ALA A 361 2.12 -22.10 -1.83
CA ALA A 361 1.77 -22.61 -3.16
C ALA A 361 1.38 -24.08 -3.18
N GLU A 362 0.54 -24.48 -4.14
CA GLU A 362 0.41 -25.84 -4.56
C GLU A 362 1.76 -26.35 -5.09
N PRO A 363 2.21 -27.58 -4.75
CA PRO A 363 3.47 -28.12 -5.25
C PRO A 363 3.56 -28.07 -6.78
N GLY A 364 4.65 -27.48 -7.29
CA GLY A 364 4.92 -27.38 -8.73
C GLY A 364 4.18 -26.24 -9.46
N SER A 365 3.41 -25.39 -8.76
CA SER A 365 2.67 -24.28 -9.37
C SER A 365 3.46 -22.98 -9.45
N VAL A 366 4.57 -22.84 -8.72
CA VAL A 366 5.41 -21.63 -8.73
C VAL A 366 5.98 -21.40 -10.13
N SER A 367 5.67 -20.28 -10.73
CA SER A 367 6.08 -19.91 -12.07
C SER A 367 6.60 -18.48 -12.15
N LEU A 368 7.53 -18.26 -13.07
CA LEU A 368 8.05 -16.95 -13.44
C LEU A 368 7.32 -16.52 -14.73
N THR A 369 6.25 -15.74 -14.59
CA THR A 369 5.39 -15.37 -15.72
C THR A 369 5.94 -14.20 -16.53
N GLU A 370 6.76 -13.33 -15.90
CA GLU A 370 7.58 -12.31 -16.54
C GLU A 370 8.99 -12.43 -15.98
N ASN A 371 10.01 -12.42 -16.84
CA ASN A 371 11.39 -12.59 -16.45
C ASN A 371 12.26 -11.46 -16.99
N MET A 372 12.78 -10.61 -16.08
CA MET A 372 13.72 -9.51 -16.39
C MET A 372 13.25 -8.60 -17.52
N VAL A 373 11.99 -8.18 -17.48
CA VAL A 373 11.43 -7.20 -18.43
C VAL A 373 11.83 -5.79 -18.01
N VAL A 374 12.20 -4.94 -18.96
CA VAL A 374 12.42 -3.53 -18.67
C VAL A 374 11.10 -2.78 -18.73
N GLU A 375 10.65 -2.31 -17.57
CA GLU A 375 9.51 -1.39 -17.46
C GLU A 375 9.97 0.06 -17.46
N ARG A 376 9.26 0.87 -18.24
CA ARG A 376 9.55 2.29 -18.42
C ARG A 376 8.52 3.13 -17.71
N TYR A 377 8.98 3.89 -16.72
CA TYR A 377 8.19 4.87 -16.00
C TYR A 377 8.48 6.28 -16.53
N SER A 378 7.84 7.31 -15.97
CA SER A 378 7.98 8.69 -16.42
C SER A 378 9.43 9.21 -16.41
N HIS A 379 10.21 8.85 -15.39
CA HIS A 379 11.56 9.38 -15.15
C HIS A 379 12.66 8.32 -15.09
N VAL A 380 12.29 7.08 -14.89
CA VAL A 380 13.22 5.95 -14.73
C VAL A 380 12.71 4.71 -15.45
N MET A 381 13.59 3.72 -15.61
CA MET A 381 13.25 2.36 -16.01
C MET A 381 13.83 1.38 -15.01
N HIS A 382 13.17 0.24 -14.86
CA HIS A 382 13.55 -0.81 -13.92
C HIS A 382 13.53 -2.19 -14.60
N ILE A 383 14.29 -3.13 -14.04
CA ILE A 383 14.12 -4.57 -14.33
C ILE A 383 13.00 -5.08 -13.44
N VAL A 384 12.04 -5.76 -14.01
CA VAL A 384 10.88 -6.31 -13.31
C VAL A 384 10.71 -7.76 -13.66
N SER A 385 10.36 -8.57 -12.69
CA SER A 385 9.93 -9.95 -12.88
C SER A 385 8.62 -10.20 -12.14
N ASN A 386 7.87 -11.22 -12.57
CA ASN A 386 6.62 -11.58 -11.94
C ASN A 386 6.64 -13.04 -11.53
N VAL A 387 6.56 -13.30 -10.23
CA VAL A 387 6.49 -14.64 -9.65
C VAL A 387 5.07 -14.88 -9.20
N SER A 388 4.42 -15.91 -9.74
CA SER A 388 3.09 -16.30 -9.31
C SER A 388 2.97 -17.79 -9.04
N ALA A 389 1.97 -18.15 -8.23
CA ALA A 389 1.65 -19.52 -7.91
C ALA A 389 0.16 -19.67 -7.58
N LYS A 390 -0.41 -20.85 -7.85
CA LYS A 390 -1.68 -21.24 -7.24
C LYS A 390 -1.47 -21.49 -5.76
N VAL A 391 -2.33 -20.95 -4.93
CA VAL A 391 -2.30 -21.22 -3.49
C VAL A 391 -3.05 -22.52 -3.17
N ARG A 392 -2.65 -23.18 -2.08
CA ARG A 392 -3.40 -24.33 -1.56
C ARG A 392 -4.79 -23.89 -1.09
N GLU A 393 -5.75 -24.82 -1.09
CA GLU A 393 -7.16 -24.54 -0.73
C GLU A 393 -7.34 -24.02 0.72
N ASP A 394 -6.40 -24.33 1.63
CA ASP A 394 -6.42 -23.92 3.02
C ASP A 394 -5.79 -22.53 3.26
N VAL A 395 -5.28 -21.88 2.23
CA VAL A 395 -4.55 -20.59 2.31
C VAL A 395 -5.50 -19.41 2.15
N GLY A 396 -5.46 -18.52 3.15
CA GLY A 396 -6.18 -17.25 3.14
C GLY A 396 -5.27 -16.03 2.91
N PRO A 397 -5.85 -14.82 2.92
CA PRO A 397 -5.10 -13.59 2.70
C PRO A 397 -4.04 -13.35 3.79
N MET A 398 -4.30 -13.73 5.03
CA MET A 398 -3.30 -13.56 6.10
C MET A 398 -2.13 -14.52 5.96
N ASP A 399 -2.33 -15.72 5.41
CA ASP A 399 -1.24 -16.64 5.11
C ASP A 399 -0.36 -16.08 3.98
N ALA A 400 -0.97 -15.47 2.96
CA ALA A 400 -0.24 -14.80 1.89
C ALA A 400 0.59 -13.61 2.43
N LEU A 401 0.02 -12.81 3.35
CA LEU A 401 0.74 -11.74 4.02
C LEU A 401 1.88 -12.29 4.88
N LYS A 402 1.64 -13.30 5.72
CA LYS A 402 2.65 -13.94 6.58
C LYS A 402 3.85 -14.47 5.77
N ALA A 403 3.61 -15.03 4.59
CA ALA A 403 4.65 -15.57 3.73
C ALA A 403 5.51 -14.49 3.05
N THR A 404 4.97 -13.31 2.80
CA THR A 404 5.61 -12.28 1.97
C THR A 404 6.12 -11.06 2.75
N LEU A 405 5.56 -10.76 3.93
CA LEU A 405 5.95 -9.61 4.74
C LEU A 405 7.18 -9.93 5.64
N PRO A 406 8.16 -9.00 5.71
CA PRO A 406 8.38 -7.89 4.80
C PRO A 406 8.98 -8.36 3.47
N ALA A 407 8.86 -7.50 2.44
CA ALA A 407 9.50 -7.76 1.15
C ALA A 407 11.03 -7.89 1.29
N GLY A 408 11.63 -8.72 0.44
CA GLY A 408 13.09 -8.88 0.38
C GLY A 408 13.83 -7.59 0.07
N THR A 409 13.23 -6.74 -0.77
CA THR A 409 13.73 -5.40 -1.12
C THR A 409 13.81 -4.44 0.08
N LEU A 410 13.17 -4.76 1.20
CA LEU A 410 13.17 -3.95 2.43
C LEU A 410 13.82 -4.63 3.63
N SER A 411 14.20 -5.90 3.50
CA SER A 411 14.87 -6.67 4.56
C SER A 411 16.29 -7.08 4.15
N GLY A 412 16.41 -8.03 3.26
CA GLY A 412 17.66 -8.58 2.77
C GLY A 412 17.63 -10.10 2.63
N ALA A 413 18.79 -10.70 2.45
CA ALA A 413 18.93 -12.14 2.21
C ALA A 413 20.10 -12.74 3.02
N PRO A 414 19.88 -13.82 3.79
CA PRO A 414 18.60 -14.46 4.15
C PRO A 414 17.69 -13.56 5.01
N LYS A 415 16.38 -13.59 4.74
CA LYS A 415 15.39 -12.64 5.27
C LYS A 415 15.42 -12.46 6.79
N VAL A 416 15.32 -13.55 7.56
CA VAL A 416 15.24 -13.48 9.03
C VAL A 416 16.53 -12.92 9.62
N ARG A 417 17.70 -13.38 9.15
CA ARG A 417 19.00 -12.88 9.63
C ARG A 417 19.21 -11.40 9.30
N ALA A 418 18.80 -10.97 8.12
CA ALA A 418 18.84 -9.56 7.74
C ALA A 418 17.98 -8.70 8.67
N MET A 419 16.78 -9.17 9.04
CA MET A 419 15.90 -8.47 9.98
C MET A 419 16.48 -8.41 11.40
N GLU A 420 17.16 -9.47 11.88
CA GLU A 420 17.88 -9.42 13.17
C GLU A 420 18.97 -8.34 13.17
N ILE A 421 19.71 -8.22 12.06
CA ILE A 421 20.75 -7.18 11.92
C ILE A 421 20.11 -5.78 11.84
N ILE A 422 18.98 -5.64 11.17
CA ILE A 422 18.22 -4.37 11.13
C ILE A 422 17.80 -3.97 12.55
N ASP A 423 17.24 -4.88 13.32
CA ASP A 423 16.83 -4.61 14.71
C ASP A 423 18.03 -4.26 15.62
N GLU A 424 19.22 -4.83 15.36
CA GLU A 424 20.44 -4.49 16.09
C GLU A 424 20.92 -3.06 15.80
N LEU A 425 20.75 -2.60 14.57
CA LEU A 425 21.36 -1.35 14.10
C LEU A 425 20.43 -0.16 14.14
N GLU A 426 19.16 -0.31 13.71
CA GLU A 426 18.22 0.81 13.64
C GLU A 426 17.81 1.30 15.03
N THR A 427 17.77 2.62 15.20
CA THR A 427 17.54 3.25 16.50
C THR A 427 16.06 3.39 16.89
N VAL A 428 15.15 3.19 15.92
CA VAL A 428 13.70 3.33 16.09
C VAL A 428 12.95 2.29 15.26
N LYS A 429 11.77 1.87 15.71
CA LYS A 429 10.87 1.00 14.96
C LYS A 429 10.54 1.59 13.60
N ARG A 430 10.43 0.73 12.58
CA ARG A 430 10.03 1.11 11.22
C ARG A 430 8.57 1.54 11.13
N GLY A 431 7.70 0.89 11.91
CA GLY A 431 6.26 1.12 11.84
C GLY A 431 5.72 0.83 10.44
N ILE A 432 5.05 1.80 9.82
CA ILE A 432 4.42 1.64 8.51
C ILE A 432 5.45 1.42 7.38
N TYR A 433 6.63 2.05 7.46
CA TYR A 433 7.67 1.89 6.44
C TYR A 433 8.11 0.42 6.27
N GLY A 434 8.11 -0.07 5.03
CA GLY A 434 8.45 -1.45 4.71
C GLY A 434 7.36 -2.47 5.04
N GLY A 435 6.22 -2.01 5.58
CA GLY A 435 5.01 -2.79 5.75
C GLY A 435 4.15 -2.83 4.47
N ALA A 436 2.86 -3.12 4.64
CA ALA A 436 1.87 -3.23 3.58
C ALA A 436 0.78 -2.17 3.70
N VAL A 437 0.38 -1.55 2.59
CA VAL A 437 -0.79 -0.67 2.49
C VAL A 437 -1.68 -1.18 1.36
N GLY A 438 -2.96 -1.40 1.65
CA GLY A 438 -3.89 -1.92 0.65
C GLY A 438 -5.19 -2.42 1.24
N TYR A 439 -5.73 -3.48 0.64
CA TYR A 439 -7.02 -4.03 1.04
C TYR A 439 -7.07 -5.55 1.10
N VAL A 440 -8.03 -6.04 1.87
CA VAL A 440 -8.54 -7.42 1.85
C VAL A 440 -10.04 -7.34 1.55
N SER A 441 -10.48 -7.89 0.41
CA SER A 441 -11.87 -7.85 -0.03
C SER A 441 -12.76 -8.78 0.81
N TRP A 442 -14.08 -8.68 0.60
CA TRP A 442 -15.06 -9.58 1.21
C TRP A 442 -14.76 -11.06 0.93
N SER A 443 -14.39 -11.37 -0.30
CA SER A 443 -14.10 -12.74 -0.79
C SER A 443 -12.71 -13.25 -0.38
N GLY A 444 -11.88 -12.39 0.26
CA GLY A 444 -10.54 -12.75 0.68
C GLY A 444 -9.46 -12.49 -0.36
N GLU A 445 -9.80 -11.88 -1.49
CA GLU A 445 -8.76 -11.35 -2.36
C GLU A 445 -8.05 -10.17 -1.69
N MET A 446 -6.78 -10.05 -1.95
CA MET A 446 -5.91 -9.05 -1.35
C MET A 446 -5.03 -8.38 -2.40
N ASP A 447 -4.85 -7.07 -2.29
CA ASP A 447 -3.86 -6.32 -3.05
C ASP A 447 -3.20 -5.30 -2.13
N THR A 448 -1.90 -5.43 -1.95
CA THR A 448 -1.12 -4.59 -1.04
C THR A 448 0.17 -4.12 -1.69
N ALA A 449 0.45 -2.84 -1.57
CA ALA A 449 1.74 -2.24 -1.91
C ALA A 449 2.71 -2.28 -0.74
N ILE A 450 4.00 -2.35 -1.02
CA ILE A 450 5.02 -2.09 -0.01
C ILE A 450 4.95 -0.62 0.38
N ALA A 451 4.94 -0.32 1.67
CA ALA A 451 4.91 1.06 2.17
C ALA A 451 6.29 1.72 2.03
N ILE A 452 6.63 2.13 0.81
CA ILE A 452 7.82 2.90 0.44
C ILE A 452 7.42 4.16 -0.33
N ARG A 453 8.30 5.14 -0.42
CA ARG A 453 7.96 6.44 -1.02
C ARG A 453 6.68 7.01 -0.38
N THR A 454 6.61 6.87 0.94
CA THR A 454 5.42 7.07 1.75
C THR A 454 5.73 8.04 2.86
N ALA A 455 4.86 9.02 3.06
CA ALA A 455 4.82 9.90 4.20
C ALA A 455 3.77 9.41 5.20
N VAL A 456 4.14 9.38 6.47
CA VAL A 456 3.25 9.16 7.61
C VAL A 456 3.08 10.47 8.34
N ILE A 457 1.85 10.97 8.43
CA ILE A 457 1.54 12.25 9.06
C ILE A 457 0.75 11.98 10.33
N LYS A 458 1.29 12.39 11.47
CA LYS A 458 0.67 12.33 12.79
C LYS A 458 1.10 13.55 13.60
N ASP A 459 0.19 14.16 14.34
CA ASP A 459 0.47 15.30 15.23
C ASP A 459 1.19 16.48 14.52
N LYS A 460 0.80 16.77 13.27
CA LYS A 460 1.46 17.78 12.40
C LYS A 460 2.95 17.53 12.15
N GLN A 461 3.39 16.30 12.33
CA GLN A 461 4.72 15.83 11.97
C GLN A 461 4.60 14.88 10.79
N LEU A 462 5.36 15.16 9.74
CA LEU A 462 5.48 14.31 8.57
C LEU A 462 6.78 13.51 8.68
N ARG A 463 6.68 12.20 8.54
CA ARG A 463 7.81 11.26 8.61
C ARG A 463 7.98 10.57 7.28
N ILE A 464 9.20 10.57 6.78
CA ILE A 464 9.62 9.87 5.56
C ILE A 464 10.74 8.93 5.96
N GLN A 465 10.68 7.67 5.50
CA GLN A 465 11.75 6.70 5.75
C GLN A 465 12.22 6.11 4.42
N ALA A 466 13.53 5.90 4.31
CA ALA A 466 14.15 5.33 3.13
C ALA A 466 15.36 4.49 3.51
N GLY A 467 15.56 3.38 2.80
CA GLY A 467 16.69 2.47 3.00
C GLY A 467 17.50 2.24 1.73
N ALA A 468 18.69 1.71 1.92
CA ALA A 468 19.60 1.32 0.85
C ALA A 468 20.06 -0.12 1.04
N GLY A 469 20.19 -0.87 -0.05
CA GLY A 469 20.60 -2.27 -0.04
C GLY A 469 22.12 -2.41 0.07
N VAL A 470 22.62 -2.77 1.24
CA VAL A 470 24.05 -2.92 1.50
C VAL A 470 24.53 -4.32 1.09
N VAL A 471 25.51 -4.34 0.20
CA VAL A 471 26.23 -5.53 -0.28
C VAL A 471 27.73 -5.37 -0.05
N ALA A 472 28.53 -6.39 -0.37
CA ALA A 472 29.98 -6.39 -0.13
C ALA A 472 30.72 -5.17 -0.71
N ASP A 473 30.30 -4.70 -1.89
CA ASP A 473 30.91 -3.59 -2.62
C ASP A 473 30.39 -2.22 -2.19
N SER A 474 29.36 -2.16 -1.33
CA SER A 474 28.73 -0.90 -0.91
C SER A 474 29.72 0.09 -0.32
N VAL A 475 29.56 1.35 -0.71
CA VAL A 475 30.33 2.49 -0.19
C VAL A 475 29.44 3.27 0.78
N PRO A 476 29.84 3.42 2.06
CA PRO A 476 28.98 3.97 3.09
C PRO A 476 28.31 5.32 2.72
N SER A 477 29.09 6.26 2.20
CA SER A 477 28.56 7.58 1.80
C SER A 477 27.64 7.53 0.59
N ALA A 478 27.81 6.56 -0.31
CA ALA A 478 26.91 6.35 -1.46
C ALA A 478 25.56 5.79 -1.00
N GLU A 479 25.55 4.87 -0.05
CA GLU A 479 24.32 4.30 0.51
C GLU A 479 23.53 5.35 1.30
N TRP A 480 24.20 6.22 2.06
CA TRP A 480 23.53 7.37 2.67
C TRP A 480 22.87 8.28 1.62
N GLU A 481 23.61 8.67 0.60
CA GLU A 481 23.07 9.51 -0.48
C GLU A 481 21.92 8.83 -1.23
N GLU A 482 21.94 7.50 -1.37
CA GLU A 482 20.83 6.74 -1.95
C GLU A 482 19.55 6.89 -1.13
N THR A 483 19.63 6.84 0.21
CA THR A 483 18.46 7.06 1.06
C THR A 483 17.87 8.46 0.86
N LEU A 484 18.72 9.49 0.75
CA LEU A 484 18.29 10.86 0.46
C LEU A 484 17.62 10.95 -0.91
N ASN A 485 18.23 10.36 -1.94
CA ASN A 485 17.68 10.34 -3.30
C ASN A 485 16.27 9.69 -3.33
N LYS A 486 16.06 8.62 -2.58
CA LYS A 486 14.75 7.96 -2.45
C LYS A 486 13.72 8.82 -1.73
N ALA A 487 14.14 9.70 -0.82
CA ALA A 487 13.24 10.62 -0.10
C ALA A 487 12.93 11.90 -0.88
N ARG A 488 13.79 12.34 -1.81
CA ARG A 488 13.70 13.65 -2.47
C ARG A 488 12.41 13.92 -3.22
N ALA A 489 11.78 12.89 -3.81
CA ALA A 489 10.47 13.07 -4.45
C ALA A 489 9.41 13.53 -3.45
N MET A 490 9.42 12.94 -2.24
CA MET A 490 8.50 13.31 -1.16
C MET A 490 8.84 14.71 -0.61
N LEU A 491 10.12 15.02 -0.38
CA LEU A 491 10.55 16.34 0.07
C LEU A 491 10.16 17.44 -0.93
N ARG A 492 10.24 17.13 -2.24
CA ARG A 492 9.78 18.04 -3.28
C ARG A 492 8.25 18.23 -3.24
N ALA A 493 7.50 17.16 -2.96
CA ALA A 493 6.05 17.26 -2.78
C ALA A 493 5.70 18.14 -1.57
N VAL A 494 6.44 18.04 -0.46
CA VAL A 494 6.30 18.94 0.70
C VAL A 494 6.57 20.39 0.29
N ALA A 495 7.65 20.65 -0.43
CA ALA A 495 7.98 21.99 -0.93
C ALA A 495 6.86 22.60 -1.80
N MET A 496 6.22 21.78 -2.65
CA MET A 496 5.06 22.20 -3.46
C MET A 496 3.83 22.59 -2.63
N CYS A 497 3.71 22.06 -1.42
CA CYS A 497 2.61 22.41 -0.51
C CYS A 497 2.88 23.72 0.25
N GLU A 498 4.13 24.11 0.43
CA GLU A 498 4.52 25.30 1.20
C GLU A 498 4.64 26.57 0.35
N GLY A 499 4.88 26.42 -0.94
CA GLY A 499 5.00 27.53 -1.91
C GLY A 499 3.69 27.94 -2.48
#